data_49e06a03a76085d139bc9954e6611ef7
#
_entry.id   49e06a03a76085d139bc9954e6611ef7
#
_cell.length_a   1.000
_cell.length_b   1.000
_cell.length_c   1.000
_cell.angle_alpha   90.00
_cell.angle_beta   90.00
_cell.angle_gamma   90.00
#
_symmetry.space_group_name_H-M   'P 1'
#
loop_
_entity.id
_entity.type
_entity.pdbx_description
1 polymer ?
#
loop_
_entity_poly.entity_id
_entity_poly.type
_entity_poly.pdbx_seq_one_letter_code
_entity_poly.pdbx_strand_id
1 'polypeptide(L)'
;MNSKSQNVGLAVGIILNAVIIGIWLYILNYIYKLHQIGCMCAEDWRRNVIMYFIIFLIIVFLLKISGVINNKSFSPFIMTIYFILTVVFVMIVYHYINDLKTKHCTCSEDTARTLLEYINYIQIALLSIVIILMVYFMFFILQHKDQIDELIALSNAKREKILAEADKLLKKNKTSKT
;
A
#
# COMPACT_ATOMS: atom_id res chain seq x y z
N MET A 1 -18.84 23.19 4.31
CA MET A 1 -18.15 22.40 3.26
C MET A 1 -19.21 21.80 2.36
N ASN A 2 -19.14 22.10 1.04
CA ASN A 2 -20.24 21.81 0.08
C ASN A 2 -20.41 20.29 -0.12
N SER A 3 -21.58 19.74 0.18
CA SER A 3 -22.01 18.33 -0.07
C SER A 3 -21.70 17.87 -1.52
N LYS A 4 -21.76 18.76 -2.47
CA LYS A 4 -21.47 18.49 -3.89
C LYS A 4 -19.99 18.13 -4.15
N SER A 5 -19.05 18.74 -3.45
CA SER A 5 -17.59 18.45 -3.56
C SER A 5 -17.24 17.06 -2.98
N GLN A 6 -17.93 16.65 -1.92
CA GLN A 6 -17.73 15.34 -1.28
C GLN A 6 -18.18 14.19 -2.18
N ASN A 7 -19.31 14.36 -2.88
CA ASN A 7 -19.84 13.33 -3.80
C ASN A 7 -18.96 13.15 -5.05
N VAL A 8 -18.37 14.25 -5.57
CA VAL A 8 -17.45 14.18 -6.71
C VAL A 8 -16.16 13.44 -6.32
N GLY A 9 -15.60 13.71 -5.15
CA GLY A 9 -14.40 13.00 -4.67
C GLY A 9 -14.63 11.50 -4.46
N LEU A 10 -15.81 11.12 -3.96
CA LEU A 10 -16.19 9.73 -3.78
C LEU A 10 -16.35 9.01 -5.13
N ALA A 11 -17.01 9.64 -6.11
CA ALA A 11 -17.20 9.07 -7.44
C ALA A 11 -15.86 8.86 -8.18
N VAL A 12 -14.97 9.84 -8.14
CA VAL A 12 -13.61 9.74 -8.72
C VAL A 12 -12.82 8.61 -8.04
N GLY A 13 -12.91 8.49 -6.71
CA GLY A 13 -12.27 7.41 -5.97
C GLY A 13 -12.77 6.02 -6.40
N ILE A 14 -14.06 5.84 -6.59
CA ILE A 14 -14.64 4.56 -7.04
C ILE A 14 -14.17 4.22 -8.45
N ILE A 15 -14.16 5.18 -9.38
CA ILE A 15 -13.73 4.95 -10.77
C ILE A 15 -12.25 4.56 -10.81
N LEU A 16 -11.38 5.29 -10.12
CA LEU A 16 -9.95 4.97 -10.05
C LEU A 16 -9.71 3.56 -9.50
N ASN A 17 -10.43 3.21 -8.45
CA ASN A 17 -10.32 1.89 -7.85
C ASN A 17 -10.80 0.78 -8.80
N ALA A 18 -11.88 0.98 -9.54
CA ALA A 18 -12.36 0.04 -10.54
C ALA A 18 -11.35 -0.17 -11.68
N VAL A 19 -10.71 0.90 -12.14
CA VAL A 19 -9.65 0.84 -13.17
C VAL A 19 -8.45 0.03 -12.65
N ILE A 20 -8.00 0.26 -11.43
CA ILE A 20 -6.88 -0.48 -10.82
C ILE A 20 -7.18 -1.97 -10.73
N ILE A 21 -8.38 -2.35 -10.28
CA ILE A 21 -8.80 -3.77 -10.24
C ILE A 21 -8.81 -4.35 -11.65
N GLY A 22 -9.37 -3.64 -12.63
CA GLY A 22 -9.42 -4.08 -14.01
C GLY A 22 -8.04 -4.39 -14.58
N ILE A 23 -7.06 -3.54 -14.31
CA ILE A 23 -5.65 -3.74 -14.70
C ILE A 23 -5.09 -5.01 -14.05
N TRP A 24 -5.27 -5.21 -12.75
CA TRP A 24 -4.76 -6.40 -12.06
C TRP A 24 -5.43 -7.70 -12.55
N LEU A 25 -6.74 -7.67 -12.84
CA LEU A 25 -7.45 -8.81 -13.41
C LEU A 25 -6.95 -9.11 -14.84
N TYR A 26 -6.66 -8.10 -15.64
CA TYR A 26 -6.09 -8.28 -16.97
C TYR A 26 -4.71 -8.93 -16.91
N ILE A 27 -3.84 -8.48 -16.01
CA ILE A 27 -2.51 -9.08 -15.78
C ILE A 27 -2.64 -10.52 -15.27
N LEU A 28 -3.57 -10.77 -14.33
CA LEU A 28 -3.82 -12.10 -13.80
C LEU A 28 -4.26 -13.06 -14.91
N ASN A 29 -5.16 -12.62 -15.78
CA ASN A 29 -5.61 -13.42 -16.95
C ASN A 29 -4.45 -13.73 -17.90
N TYR A 30 -3.54 -12.77 -18.14
CA TYR A 30 -2.33 -13.01 -18.92
C TYR A 30 -1.42 -14.09 -18.30
N ILE A 31 -1.13 -13.99 -17.01
CA ILE A 31 -0.31 -14.98 -16.29
C ILE A 31 -0.96 -16.37 -16.33
N TYR A 32 -2.29 -16.44 -16.20
CA TYR A 32 -3.05 -17.69 -16.30
C TYR A 32 -3.02 -18.26 -17.72
N LYS A 33 -3.16 -17.43 -18.74
CA LYS A 33 -3.06 -17.82 -20.15
C LYS A 33 -1.69 -18.43 -20.47
N LEU A 34 -0.59 -17.84 -19.99
CA LEU A 34 0.76 -18.38 -20.14
C LEU A 34 0.87 -19.81 -19.59
N HIS A 35 0.15 -20.10 -18.50
CA HIS A 35 0.09 -21.45 -17.95
C HIS A 35 -0.67 -22.41 -18.85
N GLN A 36 -1.83 -21.99 -19.39
CA GLN A 36 -2.67 -22.85 -20.24
C GLN A 36 -2.01 -23.23 -21.57
N ILE A 37 -1.30 -22.29 -22.20
CA ILE A 37 -0.62 -22.55 -23.49
C ILE A 37 0.67 -23.36 -23.34
N GLY A 38 1.06 -23.73 -22.11
CA GLY A 38 2.28 -24.51 -21.87
C GLY A 38 3.56 -23.78 -22.30
N CYS A 39 3.61 -22.46 -22.12
CA CYS A 39 4.78 -21.64 -22.48
C CYS A 39 5.98 -21.99 -21.57
N MET A 40 6.76 -23.00 -21.94
CA MET A 40 7.87 -23.57 -21.13
C MET A 40 8.88 -22.52 -20.68
N CYS A 41 9.19 -21.53 -21.53
CA CYS A 41 10.14 -20.48 -21.18
C CYS A 41 9.60 -19.49 -20.12
N ALA A 42 8.26 -19.41 -19.96
CA ALA A 42 7.61 -18.62 -18.93
C ALA A 42 7.32 -19.43 -17.65
N GLU A 43 7.61 -20.74 -17.65
CA GLU A 43 7.39 -21.61 -16.52
C GLU A 43 8.49 -21.45 -15.48
N ASP A 44 8.23 -20.61 -14.49
CA ASP A 44 9.13 -20.30 -13.38
C ASP A 44 8.30 -20.17 -12.08
N TRP A 45 8.91 -20.51 -10.95
CA TRP A 45 8.29 -20.30 -9.64
C TRP A 45 7.84 -18.84 -9.42
N ARG A 46 8.56 -17.87 -10.00
CA ARG A 46 8.24 -16.42 -9.94
C ARG A 46 6.86 -16.11 -10.53
N ARG A 47 6.45 -16.80 -11.60
CA ARG A 47 5.11 -16.69 -12.18
C ARG A 47 4.03 -17.00 -11.14
N ASN A 48 4.20 -18.08 -10.40
CA ASN A 48 3.24 -18.49 -9.38
C ASN A 48 3.19 -17.48 -8.21
N VAL A 49 4.36 -16.97 -7.78
CA VAL A 49 4.43 -15.92 -6.76
C VAL A 49 3.70 -14.66 -7.22
N ILE A 50 3.90 -14.22 -8.47
CA ILE A 50 3.23 -13.05 -9.04
C ILE A 50 1.70 -13.26 -9.03
N MET A 51 1.24 -14.44 -9.47
CA MET A 51 -0.18 -14.77 -9.50
C MET A 51 -0.81 -14.70 -8.09
N TYR A 52 -0.21 -15.39 -7.11
CA TYR A 52 -0.73 -15.39 -5.74
C TYR A 52 -0.68 -14.00 -5.09
N PHE A 53 0.36 -13.22 -5.36
CA PHE A 53 0.46 -11.87 -4.82
C PHE A 53 -0.60 -10.93 -5.41
N ILE A 54 -0.90 -11.03 -6.71
CA ILE A 54 -1.98 -10.26 -7.33
C ILE A 54 -3.34 -10.63 -6.72
N ILE A 55 -3.61 -11.93 -6.53
CA ILE A 55 -4.84 -12.40 -5.87
C ILE A 55 -4.93 -11.83 -4.46
N PHE A 56 -3.83 -11.88 -3.69
CA PHE A 56 -3.75 -11.30 -2.35
C PHE A 56 -4.05 -9.80 -2.36
N LEU A 57 -3.46 -9.02 -3.29
CA LEU A 57 -3.72 -7.59 -3.43
C LEU A 57 -5.20 -7.30 -3.71
N ILE A 58 -5.83 -8.07 -4.60
CA ILE A 58 -7.25 -7.93 -4.92
C ILE A 58 -8.11 -8.20 -3.69
N ILE A 59 -7.81 -9.25 -2.92
CA ILE A 59 -8.54 -9.58 -1.68
C ILE A 59 -8.41 -8.45 -0.65
N VAL A 60 -7.18 -7.99 -0.37
CA VAL A 60 -6.93 -6.89 0.59
C VAL A 60 -7.68 -5.63 0.15
N PHE A 61 -7.68 -5.35 -1.13
CA PHE A 61 -8.36 -4.20 -1.69
C PHE A 61 -9.89 -4.29 -1.54
N LEU A 62 -10.50 -5.45 -1.80
CA LEU A 62 -11.93 -5.69 -1.59
C LEU A 62 -12.31 -5.59 -0.10
N LEU A 63 -11.49 -6.11 0.81
CA LEU A 63 -11.69 -5.98 2.25
C LEU A 63 -11.60 -4.51 2.73
N LYS A 64 -10.77 -3.70 2.08
CA LYS A 64 -10.68 -2.26 2.36
C LYS A 64 -11.94 -1.52 1.89
N ILE A 65 -12.45 -1.83 0.70
CA ILE A 65 -13.69 -1.21 0.17
C ILE A 65 -14.90 -1.61 1.01
N SER A 66 -14.98 -2.88 1.44
CA SER A 66 -16.08 -3.38 2.28
C SER A 66 -16.09 -2.79 3.71
N GLY A 67 -15.09 -1.99 4.07
CA GLY A 67 -14.97 -1.37 5.39
C GLY A 67 -14.57 -2.33 6.51
N VAL A 68 -14.29 -3.60 6.20
CA VAL A 68 -13.81 -4.59 7.18
C VAL A 68 -12.46 -4.17 7.75
N ILE A 69 -11.60 -3.60 6.90
CA ILE A 69 -10.31 -3.06 7.31
C ILE A 69 -10.45 -1.56 7.55
N ASN A 70 -10.53 -1.16 8.81
CA ASN A 70 -10.59 0.24 9.18
C ASN A 70 -9.17 0.81 9.29
N ASN A 71 -8.93 2.02 8.76
CA ASN A 71 -7.63 2.69 8.78
C ASN A 71 -7.03 2.87 10.20
N LYS A 72 -7.88 2.81 11.24
CA LYS A 72 -7.43 2.89 12.65
C LYS A 72 -6.76 1.61 13.17
N SER A 73 -6.96 0.47 12.50
CA SER A 73 -6.39 -0.81 12.90
C SER A 73 -5.02 -1.12 12.27
N PHE A 74 -4.57 -0.27 11.34
CA PHE A 74 -3.26 -0.46 10.73
C PHE A 74 -2.14 -0.01 11.69
N SER A 75 -1.63 -0.96 12.46
CA SER A 75 -0.39 -0.79 13.22
C SER A 75 0.76 -0.41 12.28
N PRO A 76 1.68 0.50 12.67
CA PRO A 76 2.87 0.83 11.88
C PRO A 76 3.69 -0.42 11.51
N PHE A 77 3.64 -1.48 12.32
CA PHE A 77 4.27 -2.76 12.05
C PHE A 77 3.70 -3.44 10.79
N ILE A 78 2.37 -3.45 10.62
CA ILE A 78 1.71 -4.02 9.42
C ILE A 78 2.08 -3.22 8.16
N MET A 79 2.14 -1.89 8.28
CA MET A 79 2.58 -1.02 7.17
C MET A 79 4.01 -1.32 6.74
N THR A 80 4.91 -1.56 7.68
CA THR A 80 6.32 -1.90 7.40
C THR A 80 6.41 -3.26 6.69
N ILE A 81 5.69 -4.27 7.16
CA ILE A 81 5.65 -5.59 6.51
C ILE A 81 5.10 -5.46 5.08
N TYR A 82 4.00 -4.75 4.91
CA TYR A 82 3.41 -4.52 3.58
C TYR A 82 4.40 -3.82 2.63
N PHE A 83 5.14 -2.82 3.11
CA PHE A 83 6.16 -2.14 2.34
C PHE A 83 7.28 -3.09 1.89
N ILE A 84 7.81 -3.90 2.81
CA ILE A 84 8.85 -4.89 2.50
C ILE A 84 8.35 -5.89 1.45
N LEU A 85 7.13 -6.43 1.63
CA LEU A 85 6.52 -7.36 0.68
C LEU A 85 6.35 -6.72 -0.71
N THR A 86 5.97 -5.45 -0.77
CA THR A 86 5.84 -4.72 -2.04
C THR A 86 7.18 -4.55 -2.74
N VAL A 87 8.25 -4.22 -2.01
CA VAL A 87 9.61 -4.12 -2.58
C VAL A 87 10.06 -5.46 -3.16
N VAL A 88 9.90 -6.55 -2.40
CA VAL A 88 10.26 -7.89 -2.86
C VAL A 88 9.45 -8.28 -4.11
N PHE A 89 8.16 -8.00 -4.12
CA PHE A 89 7.29 -8.27 -5.26
C PHE A 89 7.74 -7.54 -6.52
N VAL A 90 8.01 -6.24 -6.42
CA VAL A 90 8.48 -5.42 -7.55
C VAL A 90 9.78 -5.97 -8.13
N MET A 91 10.71 -6.43 -7.29
CA MET A 91 11.96 -7.06 -7.73
C MET A 91 11.71 -8.40 -8.43
N ILE A 92 10.81 -9.23 -7.92
CA ILE A 92 10.44 -10.52 -8.54
C ILE A 92 9.85 -10.27 -9.93
N VAL A 93 8.93 -9.32 -10.07
CA VAL A 93 8.31 -8.96 -11.36
C VAL A 93 9.35 -8.45 -12.35
N TYR A 94 10.26 -7.57 -11.90
CA TYR A 94 11.33 -7.06 -12.73
C TYR A 94 12.21 -8.17 -13.29
N HIS A 95 12.71 -9.05 -12.43
CA HIS A 95 13.55 -10.18 -12.86
C HIS A 95 12.80 -11.15 -13.77
N TYR A 96 11.52 -11.42 -13.49
CA TYR A 96 10.71 -12.31 -14.32
C TYR A 96 10.53 -11.76 -15.75
N ILE A 97 10.18 -10.46 -15.88
CA ILE A 97 10.02 -9.82 -17.20
C ILE A 97 11.34 -9.78 -17.96
N ASN A 98 12.43 -9.44 -17.27
CA ASN A 98 13.75 -9.37 -17.87
C ASN A 98 14.19 -10.74 -18.41
N ASP A 99 13.96 -11.81 -17.66
CA ASP A 99 14.25 -13.18 -18.09
C ASP A 99 13.41 -13.61 -19.31
N LEU A 100 12.12 -13.23 -19.36
CA LEU A 100 11.28 -13.49 -20.52
C LEU A 100 11.80 -12.81 -21.79
N LYS A 101 12.37 -11.61 -21.64
CA LYS A 101 12.99 -10.87 -22.75
C LYS A 101 14.31 -11.47 -23.20
N THR A 102 15.20 -11.77 -22.27
CA THR A 102 16.53 -12.31 -22.56
C THR A 102 16.44 -13.71 -23.19
N LYS A 103 15.44 -14.50 -22.80
CA LYS A 103 15.21 -15.83 -23.39
C LYS A 103 14.42 -15.78 -24.71
N HIS A 104 14.12 -14.58 -25.22
CA HIS A 104 13.32 -14.40 -26.45
C HIS A 104 12.05 -15.24 -26.48
N CYS A 105 11.29 -15.25 -25.37
CA CYS A 105 10.06 -16.03 -25.23
C CYS A 105 8.93 -15.47 -26.10
N THR A 106 8.84 -15.90 -27.36
CA THR A 106 7.79 -15.45 -28.31
C THR A 106 6.39 -15.75 -27.81
N CYS A 107 6.18 -16.89 -27.13
CA CYS A 107 4.87 -17.26 -26.57
C CYS A 107 4.39 -16.32 -25.45
N SER A 108 5.28 -15.52 -24.86
CA SER A 108 4.95 -14.52 -23.82
C SER A 108 4.74 -13.11 -24.40
N GLU A 109 4.92 -12.93 -25.71
CA GLU A 109 4.75 -11.62 -26.35
C GLU A 109 3.27 -11.26 -26.44
N ASP A 110 2.84 -10.37 -25.55
CA ASP A 110 1.48 -9.86 -25.47
C ASP A 110 1.53 -8.41 -24.95
N THR A 111 0.50 -7.65 -25.27
CA THR A 111 0.30 -6.29 -24.74
C THR A 111 0.28 -6.30 -23.21
N ALA A 112 -0.20 -7.37 -22.60
CA ALA A 112 -0.22 -7.53 -21.13
C ALA A 112 1.19 -7.61 -20.53
N ARG A 113 2.18 -8.23 -21.22
CA ARG A 113 3.59 -8.22 -20.78
C ARG A 113 4.14 -6.81 -20.78
N THR A 114 3.89 -6.07 -21.86
CA THR A 114 4.34 -4.69 -22.00
C THR A 114 3.69 -3.79 -20.94
N LEU A 115 2.40 -3.98 -20.66
CA LEU A 115 1.69 -3.26 -19.60
C LEU A 115 2.27 -3.57 -18.23
N LEU A 116 2.51 -4.84 -17.92
CA LEU A 116 3.12 -5.27 -16.66
C LEU A 116 4.52 -4.66 -16.46
N GLU A 117 5.29 -4.57 -17.53
CA GLU A 117 6.60 -3.92 -17.52
C GLU A 117 6.52 -2.43 -17.19
N TYR A 118 5.63 -1.69 -17.86
CA TYR A 118 5.44 -0.27 -17.59
C TYR A 118 4.96 -0.01 -16.16
N ILE A 119 4.00 -0.82 -15.68
CA ILE A 119 3.54 -0.74 -14.29
C ILE A 119 4.70 -0.95 -13.33
N ASN A 120 5.54 -1.96 -13.60
CA ASN A 120 6.70 -2.26 -12.76
C ASN A 120 7.71 -1.10 -12.73
N TYR A 121 8.01 -0.47 -13.87
CA TYR A 121 8.88 0.72 -13.91
C TYR A 121 8.30 1.90 -13.12
N ILE A 122 6.99 2.15 -13.24
CA ILE A 122 6.31 3.18 -12.44
C ILE A 122 6.41 2.86 -10.95
N GLN A 123 6.23 1.59 -10.57
CA GLN A 123 6.36 1.16 -9.16
C GLN A 123 7.78 1.34 -8.63
N ILE A 124 8.81 1.01 -9.43
CA ILE A 124 10.21 1.23 -9.07
C ILE A 124 10.49 2.72 -8.86
N ALA A 125 10.02 3.58 -9.76
CA ALA A 125 10.19 5.03 -9.64
C ALA A 125 9.51 5.57 -8.37
N LEU A 126 8.27 5.17 -8.08
CA LEU A 126 7.54 5.57 -6.89
C LEU A 126 8.22 5.07 -5.59
N LEU A 127 8.68 3.81 -5.57
CA LEU A 127 9.43 3.27 -4.43
C LEU A 127 10.73 4.03 -4.20
N SER A 128 11.45 4.39 -5.25
CA SER A 128 12.68 5.18 -5.15
C SER A 128 12.41 6.55 -4.52
N ILE A 129 11.34 7.23 -4.93
CA ILE A 129 10.93 8.51 -4.34
C ILE A 129 10.59 8.33 -2.86
N VAL A 130 9.83 7.30 -2.49
CA VAL A 130 9.47 7.02 -1.09
C VAL A 130 10.72 6.78 -0.24
N ILE A 131 11.68 6.00 -0.74
CA ILE A 131 12.94 5.72 -0.04
C ILE A 131 13.74 7.02 0.17
N ILE A 132 13.86 7.85 -0.86
CA ILE A 132 14.55 9.15 -0.77
C ILE A 132 13.88 10.04 0.29
N LEU A 133 12.54 10.12 0.28
CA LEU A 133 11.79 10.89 1.27
C LEU A 133 11.97 10.34 2.69
N MET A 134 11.99 9.00 2.87
CA MET A 134 12.25 8.39 4.18
C MET A 134 13.65 8.74 4.70
N VAL A 135 14.67 8.65 3.85
CA VAL A 135 16.06 9.02 4.21
C VAL A 135 16.14 10.50 4.58
N TYR A 136 15.52 11.36 3.78
CA TYR A 136 15.46 12.81 4.07
C TYR A 136 14.75 13.09 5.41
N PHE A 137 13.63 12.42 5.67
CA PHE A 137 12.87 12.58 6.91
C PHE A 137 13.66 12.09 8.14
N MET A 138 14.36 10.97 8.01
CA MET A 138 15.26 10.45 9.04
C MET A 138 16.38 11.47 9.36
N PHE A 139 16.98 12.04 8.32
CA PHE A 139 18.03 13.05 8.48
C PHE A 139 17.49 14.31 9.16
N PHE A 140 16.29 14.76 8.75
CA PHE A 140 15.60 15.90 9.35
C PHE A 140 15.30 15.68 10.84
N ILE A 141 14.79 14.49 11.21
CA ILE A 141 14.53 14.13 12.61
C ILE A 141 15.81 14.13 13.43
N LEU A 142 16.90 13.57 12.90
CA LEU A 142 18.19 13.54 13.59
C LEU A 142 18.76 14.95 13.81
N GLN A 143 18.60 15.84 12.82
CA GLN A 143 19.11 17.21 12.90
C GLN A 143 18.30 18.09 13.88
N HIS A 144 17.00 17.83 14.03
CA HIS A 144 16.10 18.61 14.88
C HIS A 144 15.63 17.83 16.13
N LYS A 145 16.39 16.82 16.54
CA LYS A 145 16.03 15.93 17.65
C LYS A 145 15.63 16.68 18.93
N ASP A 146 16.44 17.68 19.33
CA ASP A 146 16.21 18.41 20.57
C ASP A 146 14.90 19.22 20.53
N GLN A 147 14.57 19.82 19.39
CA GLN A 147 13.31 20.54 19.21
C GLN A 147 12.10 19.61 19.18
N ILE A 148 12.25 18.42 18.59
CA ILE A 148 11.20 17.41 18.53
C ILE A 148 10.93 16.84 19.92
N ASP A 149 11.98 16.56 20.70
CA ASP A 149 11.86 16.06 22.07
C ASP A 149 11.16 17.07 22.98
N GLU A 150 11.45 18.36 22.83
CA GLU A 150 10.75 19.44 23.54
C GLU A 150 9.26 19.51 23.17
N LEU A 151 8.92 19.42 21.88
CA LEU A 151 7.54 19.39 21.39
C LEU A 151 6.77 18.17 21.89
N ILE A 152 7.41 17.01 21.94
CA ILE A 152 6.83 15.76 22.48
C ILE A 152 6.55 15.91 23.98
N ALA A 153 7.51 16.48 24.75
CA ALA A 153 7.35 16.72 26.18
C ALA A 153 6.17 17.68 26.45
N LEU A 154 6.07 18.75 25.66
CA LEU A 154 4.96 19.72 25.76
C LEU A 154 3.61 19.10 25.43
N SER A 155 3.57 18.26 24.38
CA SER A 155 2.37 17.51 23.97
C SER A 155 1.92 16.53 25.06
N ASN A 156 2.84 15.81 25.68
CA ASN A 156 2.56 14.87 26.76
C ASN A 156 2.04 15.59 28.01
N ALA A 157 2.68 16.70 28.40
CA ALA A 157 2.22 17.51 29.53
C ALA A 157 0.81 18.08 29.30
N LYS A 158 0.48 18.48 28.09
CA LYS A 158 -0.87 18.94 27.73
C LYS A 158 -1.90 17.81 27.81
N ARG A 159 -1.51 16.61 27.38
CA ARG A 159 -2.35 15.41 27.43
C ARG A 159 -2.65 14.98 28.86
N GLU A 160 -1.67 15.02 29.76
CA GLU A 160 -1.85 14.71 31.18
C GLU A 160 -2.79 15.72 31.87
N LYS A 161 -2.69 17.01 31.54
CA LYS A 161 -3.60 18.04 32.05
C LYS A 161 -5.04 17.77 31.63
N ILE A 162 -5.26 17.42 30.35
CA ILE A 162 -6.61 17.12 29.83
C ILE A 162 -7.18 15.86 30.51
N LEU A 163 -6.36 14.82 30.70
CA LEU A 163 -6.78 13.60 31.40
C LEU A 163 -7.13 13.88 32.87
N ALA A 164 -6.32 14.66 33.58
CA ALA A 164 -6.58 15.04 34.97
C ALA A 164 -7.88 15.89 35.12
N GLU A 165 -8.16 16.74 34.14
CA GLU A 165 -9.40 17.55 34.12
C GLU A 165 -10.64 16.67 33.80
N ALA A 166 -10.51 15.74 32.87
CA ALA A 166 -11.55 14.75 32.57
C ALA A 166 -11.87 13.87 33.79
N ASP A 167 -10.86 13.42 34.53
CA ASP A 167 -11.05 12.63 35.77
C ASP A 167 -11.74 13.43 36.88
N LYS A 168 -11.41 14.72 37.03
CA LYS A 168 -12.11 15.60 37.98
C LYS A 168 -13.61 15.76 37.63
N LEU A 169 -13.92 15.93 36.35
CA LEU A 169 -15.30 16.06 35.87
C LEU A 169 -16.10 14.76 36.09
N LEU A 170 -15.47 13.59 35.84
CA LEU A 170 -16.08 12.29 36.09
C LEU A 170 -16.40 12.05 37.58
N LYS A 171 -15.47 12.43 38.47
CA LYS A 171 -15.67 12.35 39.93
C LYS A 171 -16.79 13.27 40.38
N LYS A 172 -16.86 14.50 39.87
CA LYS A 172 -17.92 15.47 40.22
C LYS A 172 -19.32 15.00 39.78
N ASN A 173 -19.38 14.31 38.62
CA ASN A 173 -20.67 13.76 38.12
C ASN A 173 -21.15 12.53 38.89
N LYS A 174 -20.23 11.75 39.50
CA LYS A 174 -20.60 10.64 40.40
C LYS A 174 -21.14 11.09 41.73
N THR A 175 -20.61 12.16 42.35
CA THR A 175 -21.09 12.70 43.64
C THR A 175 -22.39 13.48 43.54
N SER A 176 -22.81 13.90 42.34
CA SER A 176 -24.11 14.57 42.13
C SER A 176 -25.30 13.64 41.91
N LYS A 177 -25.07 12.32 41.79
CA LYS A 177 -26.10 11.29 41.57
C LYS A 177 -26.42 10.44 42.82
N THR A 178 -25.76 10.68 43.91
CA THR A 178 -26.08 10.15 45.27
C THR A 178 -26.77 11.20 46.08
#